data_15cf7ac05ab4fd4a87de82676c197b96
#
_entry.id   15cf7ac05ab4fd4a87de82676c197b96
#
_cell.length_a   1.000
_cell.length_b   1.000
_cell.length_c   1.000
_cell.angle_alpha   90.00
_cell.angle_beta   90.00
_cell.angle_gamma   90.00
#
_symmetry.space_group_name_H-M   'P 1'
#
loop_
_entity.id
_entity.type
_entity.pdbx_description
1 polymer ?
#
loop_
_entity_poly.entity_id
_entity_poly.type
_entity_poly.pdbx_seq_one_letter_code
_entity_poly.pdbx_strand_id
1 'polypeptide(L)'
;MKIRCLKSDLVKGVSIVSKAVPTKTTMPILECILIDATTDIIKLTANDMELGIETVIRGQIDEKGMIALDARIFSDIVRKLPDNEIVIESGVNLQTLITCEKAKFNISGKSGEDFSYLPYIERENPVSISQFTLKEVIRQTIFSIADNDSNKLMTGELFDMNGDILKVVSLDGHRISIRKIELKESYEPKKIVVPGK
;
A
#
# COMPACT_ATOMS: atom_id res chain seq x y z
N MET A 1 18.70 13.36 1.36
CA MET A 1 18.48 11.93 1.00
C MET A 1 18.92 11.69 -0.43
N LYS A 2 19.66 10.61 -0.68
CA LYS A 2 20.03 10.21 -2.04
C LYS A 2 19.98 8.70 -2.18
N ILE A 3 19.20 8.21 -3.15
CA ILE A 3 19.03 6.78 -3.42
C ILE A 3 19.18 6.48 -4.90
N ARG A 4 19.58 5.25 -5.22
CA ARG A 4 19.62 4.68 -6.57
C ARG A 4 18.86 3.37 -6.63
N CYS A 5 18.08 3.17 -7.65
CA CYS A 5 17.35 1.93 -7.86
C CYS A 5 17.05 1.69 -9.34
N LEU A 6 16.77 0.45 -9.70
CA LEU A 6 16.30 0.14 -11.05
C LEU A 6 14.87 0.65 -11.25
N LYS A 7 14.58 1.19 -12.43
CA LYS A 7 13.23 1.61 -12.81
C LYS A 7 12.20 0.51 -12.57
N SER A 8 12.50 -0.72 -12.93
CA SER A 8 11.60 -1.87 -12.78
C SER A 8 11.16 -2.08 -11.33
N ASP A 9 12.10 -1.97 -10.37
CA ASP A 9 11.80 -2.12 -8.94
C ASP A 9 10.99 -0.92 -8.42
N LEU A 10 11.36 0.31 -8.84
CA LEU A 10 10.66 1.53 -8.46
C LEU A 10 9.23 1.56 -9.00
N VAL A 11 9.00 1.27 -10.29
CA VAL A 11 7.66 1.19 -10.90
C VAL A 11 6.78 0.18 -10.16
N LYS A 12 7.32 -1.00 -9.86
CA LYS A 12 6.61 -2.03 -9.11
C LYS A 12 6.23 -1.54 -7.72
N GLY A 13 7.18 -0.99 -6.97
CA GLY A 13 6.95 -0.45 -5.63
C GLY A 13 5.91 0.67 -5.62
N VAL A 14 6.06 1.66 -6.49
CA VAL A 14 5.11 2.77 -6.65
C VAL A 14 3.71 2.27 -7.01
N SER A 15 3.61 1.31 -7.95
CA SER A 15 2.31 0.73 -8.34
C SER A 15 1.61 -0.01 -7.20
N ILE A 16 2.37 -0.63 -6.29
CA ILE A 16 1.84 -1.31 -5.11
C ILE A 16 1.26 -0.30 -4.13
N VAL A 17 2.07 0.68 -3.70
CA VAL A 17 1.66 1.62 -2.64
C VAL A 17 0.62 2.64 -3.13
N SER A 18 0.62 3.00 -4.41
CA SER A 18 -0.38 3.92 -4.99
C SER A 18 -1.82 3.46 -4.79
N LYS A 19 -2.06 2.18 -4.52
CA LYS A 19 -3.40 1.64 -4.21
C LYS A 19 -3.94 2.12 -2.87
N ALA A 20 -3.08 2.56 -1.95
CA ALA A 20 -3.47 3.13 -0.67
C ALA A 20 -3.51 4.66 -0.69
N VAL A 21 -3.22 5.31 -1.82
CA VAL A 21 -3.36 6.77 -1.94
C VAL A 21 -4.84 7.11 -2.11
N PRO A 22 -5.40 8.01 -1.27
CA PRO A 22 -6.81 8.37 -1.36
C PRO A 22 -7.10 9.19 -2.63
N THR A 23 -8.29 8.98 -3.22
CA THR A 23 -8.74 9.78 -4.37
C THR A 23 -9.19 11.18 -3.96
N LYS A 24 -9.63 11.37 -2.72
CA LYS A 24 -10.02 12.64 -2.11
C LYS A 24 -9.64 12.62 -0.63
N THR A 25 -8.98 13.67 -0.18
CA THR A 25 -8.59 13.82 1.23
C THR A 25 -8.55 15.30 1.61
N THR A 26 -8.78 15.58 2.88
CA THR A 26 -8.55 16.89 3.48
C THR A 26 -7.13 17.06 4.00
N MET A 27 -6.34 15.98 3.98
CA MET A 27 -4.95 15.96 4.45
C MET A 27 -4.00 15.83 3.25
N PRO A 28 -3.41 16.94 2.76
CA PRO A 28 -2.58 16.92 1.54
C PRO A 28 -1.35 16.00 1.61
N ILE A 29 -0.90 15.63 2.82
CA ILE A 29 0.23 14.71 2.99
C ILE A 29 -0.12 13.28 2.55
N LEU A 30 -1.40 12.87 2.67
CA LEU A 30 -1.87 11.55 2.27
C LEU A 30 -1.96 11.37 0.75
N GLU A 31 -1.94 12.47 -0.03
CA GLU A 31 -1.81 12.42 -1.49
C GLU A 31 -0.40 12.02 -1.94
N CYS A 32 0.53 11.86 -1.00
CA CYS A 32 1.92 11.57 -1.27
C CYS A 32 2.26 10.09 -1.02
N ILE A 33 3.33 9.64 -1.68
CA ILE A 33 4.07 8.43 -1.34
C ILE A 33 5.29 8.87 -0.53
N LEU A 34 5.45 8.30 0.67
CA LEU A 34 6.66 8.44 1.47
C LEU A 34 7.74 7.52 0.92
N ILE A 35 8.91 8.08 0.66
CA ILE A 35 10.16 7.36 0.42
C ILE A 35 10.97 7.49 1.70
N ASP A 36 11.19 6.38 2.39
CA ASP A 36 11.98 6.30 3.62
C ASP A 36 13.24 5.47 3.38
N ALA A 37 14.37 6.12 3.49
CA ALA A 37 15.72 5.56 3.41
C ALA A 37 16.53 5.90 4.67
N THR A 38 15.89 6.01 5.83
CA THR A 38 16.54 6.30 7.11
C THR A 38 17.28 5.10 7.67
N THR A 39 16.87 3.91 7.30
CA THR A 39 17.53 2.64 7.63
C THR A 39 18.40 2.14 6.47
N ASP A 40 18.70 0.87 6.42
CA ASP A 40 19.48 0.25 5.34
C ASP A 40 18.61 -0.34 4.22
N ILE A 41 17.32 -0.03 4.23
CA ILE A 41 16.35 -0.42 3.21
C ILE A 41 15.63 0.81 2.66
N ILE A 42 15.24 0.74 1.39
CA ILE A 42 14.40 1.76 0.77
C ILE A 42 12.95 1.29 0.88
N LYS A 43 12.17 1.98 1.70
CA LYS A 43 10.77 1.68 1.94
C LYS A 43 9.87 2.74 1.30
N LEU A 44 8.85 2.29 0.60
CA LEU A 44 7.76 3.13 0.08
C LEU A 44 6.52 2.88 0.91
N THR A 45 5.83 3.94 1.30
CA THR A 45 4.59 3.87 2.10
C THR A 45 3.54 4.83 1.55
N ALA A 46 2.30 4.38 1.51
CA ALA A 46 1.13 5.22 1.33
C ALA A 46 0.00 4.75 2.24
N ASN A 47 -0.87 5.66 2.66
CA ASN A 47 -2.05 5.32 3.45
C ASN A 47 -3.17 6.35 3.24
N ASP A 48 -4.41 5.95 3.53
CA ASP A 48 -5.60 6.80 3.52
C ASP A 48 -6.30 6.84 4.89
N MET A 49 -5.60 6.47 5.96
CA MET A 49 -6.05 6.32 7.36
C MET A 49 -6.91 5.07 7.62
N GLU A 50 -7.39 4.38 6.60
CA GLU A 50 -8.11 3.11 6.72
C GLU A 50 -7.27 1.94 6.18
N LEU A 51 -6.59 2.17 5.04
CA LEU A 51 -5.70 1.24 4.37
C LEU A 51 -4.30 1.83 4.28
N GLY A 52 -3.31 1.10 4.75
CA GLY A 52 -1.91 1.44 4.57
C GLY A 52 -1.17 0.33 3.86
N ILE A 53 -0.32 0.70 2.92
CA ILE A 53 0.53 -0.23 2.19
C ILE A 53 1.98 0.22 2.29
N GLU A 54 2.83 -0.69 2.74
CA GLU A 54 4.29 -0.53 2.70
C GLU A 54 4.90 -1.56 1.76
N THR A 55 5.96 -1.17 1.07
CA THR A 55 6.78 -2.10 0.29
C THR A 55 8.24 -1.69 0.32
N VAL A 56 9.12 -2.68 0.25
CA VAL A 56 10.57 -2.46 0.16
C VAL A 56 10.99 -2.65 -1.29
N ILE A 57 11.81 -1.73 -1.79
CA ILE A 57 12.43 -1.85 -3.11
C ILE A 57 13.92 -2.07 -2.97
N ARG A 58 14.52 -2.74 -3.96
CA ARG A 58 15.96 -2.92 -4.05
C ARG A 58 16.61 -1.65 -4.56
N GLY A 59 17.73 -1.28 -3.95
CA GLY A 59 18.47 -0.09 -4.36
C GLY A 59 19.64 0.17 -3.42
N GLN A 60 20.38 1.22 -3.73
CA GLN A 60 21.51 1.71 -2.95
C GLN A 60 21.12 3.04 -2.29
N ILE A 61 21.51 3.21 -1.04
CA ILE A 61 21.32 4.44 -0.29
C ILE A 61 22.69 5.13 -0.18
N ASP A 62 22.84 6.23 -0.89
CA ASP A 62 24.06 7.06 -0.83
C ASP A 62 23.98 8.03 0.37
N GLU A 63 22.77 8.58 0.62
CA GLU A 63 22.50 9.47 1.75
C GLU A 63 21.15 9.12 2.38
N LYS A 64 21.16 8.86 3.68
CA LYS A 64 19.95 8.55 4.45
C LYS A 64 19.01 9.75 4.54
N GLY A 65 17.72 9.48 4.67
CA GLY A 65 16.68 10.48 4.84
C GLY A 65 15.33 10.01 4.35
N MET A 66 14.36 10.91 4.33
CA MET A 66 13.01 10.64 3.88
C MET A 66 12.40 11.84 3.16
N ILE A 67 11.47 11.58 2.25
CA ILE A 67 10.73 12.60 1.51
C ILE A 67 9.37 12.06 1.11
N ALA A 68 8.32 12.89 1.17
CA ALA A 68 7.00 12.57 0.67
C ALA A 68 6.77 13.30 -0.67
N LEU A 69 6.49 12.54 -1.72
CA LEU A 69 6.28 13.05 -3.08
C LEU A 69 4.83 12.82 -3.50
N ASP A 70 4.23 13.81 -4.20
CA ASP A 70 2.91 13.65 -4.79
C ASP A 70 2.82 12.36 -5.61
N ALA A 71 1.89 11.49 -5.23
CA ALA A 71 1.81 10.14 -5.76
C ALA A 71 1.50 10.10 -7.26
N ARG A 72 0.67 11.02 -7.74
CA ARG A 72 0.28 11.10 -9.15
C ARG A 72 1.45 11.56 -10.01
N ILE A 73 2.05 12.69 -9.63
CA ILE A 73 3.20 13.27 -10.35
C ILE A 73 4.37 12.28 -10.35
N PHE A 74 4.69 11.73 -9.19
CA PHE A 74 5.78 10.77 -9.04
C PHE A 74 5.57 9.50 -9.86
N SER A 75 4.36 8.93 -9.83
CA SER A 75 4.00 7.74 -10.62
C SER A 75 4.12 8.01 -12.12
N ASP A 76 3.66 9.17 -12.59
CA ASP A 76 3.71 9.54 -14.00
C ASP A 76 5.15 9.72 -14.49
N ILE A 77 6.01 10.35 -13.68
CA ILE A 77 7.44 10.49 -13.99
C ILE A 77 8.09 9.11 -14.07
N VAL A 78 7.96 8.28 -13.02
CA VAL A 78 8.64 6.99 -12.95
C VAL A 78 8.24 6.05 -14.10
N ARG A 79 6.99 6.07 -14.52
CA ARG A 79 6.52 5.27 -15.67
C ARG A 79 7.14 5.70 -17.00
N LYS A 80 7.39 7.01 -17.19
CA LYS A 80 7.87 7.59 -18.44
C LYS A 80 9.39 7.62 -18.57
N LEU A 81 10.14 7.39 -17.49
CA LEU A 81 11.60 7.32 -17.52
C LEU A 81 12.09 6.16 -18.40
N PRO A 82 13.32 6.24 -18.95
CA PRO A 82 13.99 5.11 -19.60
C PRO A 82 14.13 3.90 -18.66
N ASP A 83 14.29 2.71 -19.23
CA ASP A 83 14.46 1.47 -18.45
C ASP A 83 15.91 1.29 -18.02
N ASN A 84 16.33 2.10 -17.03
CA ASN A 84 17.69 2.11 -16.50
C ASN A 84 17.69 2.46 -15.00
N GLU A 85 18.86 2.70 -14.44
CA GLU A 85 19.02 3.16 -13.06
C GLU A 85 18.45 4.58 -12.88
N ILE A 86 17.67 4.77 -11.83
CA ILE A 86 17.10 6.05 -11.42
C ILE A 86 17.82 6.52 -10.17
N VAL A 87 18.21 7.79 -10.16
CA VAL A 87 18.71 8.48 -8.96
C VAL A 87 17.65 9.46 -8.49
N ILE A 88 17.31 9.38 -7.20
CA ILE A 88 16.40 10.31 -6.53
C ILE A 88 17.21 11.02 -5.44
N GLU A 89 17.29 12.34 -5.54
CA GLU A 89 18.03 13.18 -4.61
C GLU A 89 17.14 14.31 -4.09
N SER A 90 16.91 14.35 -2.78
CA SER A 90 16.15 15.43 -2.12
C SER A 90 17.08 16.32 -1.30
N GLY A 91 16.99 17.64 -1.55
CA GLY A 91 17.71 18.66 -0.81
C GLY A 91 16.99 19.13 0.46
N VAL A 92 17.64 19.99 1.24
CA VAL A 92 17.09 20.60 2.48
C VAL A 92 15.86 21.46 2.24
N ASN A 93 15.64 21.94 1.03
CA ASN A 93 14.48 22.74 0.63
C ASN A 93 13.30 21.90 0.11
N LEU A 94 13.34 20.56 0.33
CA LEU A 94 12.32 19.60 -0.12
C LEU A 94 12.19 19.50 -1.65
N GLN A 95 13.09 20.16 -2.43
CA GLN A 95 13.17 19.94 -3.86
C GLN A 95 13.80 18.60 -4.13
N THR A 96 13.16 17.81 -4.97
CA THR A 96 13.60 16.46 -5.29
C THR A 96 13.93 16.36 -6.77
N LEU A 97 15.19 16.05 -7.06
CA LEU A 97 15.69 15.80 -8.40
C LEU A 97 15.62 14.29 -8.68
N ILE A 98 14.92 13.93 -9.74
CA ILE A 98 14.82 12.57 -10.25
C ILE A 98 15.56 12.51 -11.58
N THR A 99 16.59 11.70 -11.69
CA THR A 99 17.40 11.57 -12.90
C THR A 99 17.45 10.13 -13.38
N CYS A 100 17.42 9.96 -14.70
CA CYS A 100 17.63 8.69 -15.37
C CYS A 100 18.23 8.99 -16.74
N GLU A 101 19.45 8.58 -17.00
CA GLU A 101 20.22 8.94 -18.21
C GLU A 101 20.24 10.46 -18.45
N LYS A 102 19.65 10.91 -19.56
CA LYS A 102 19.53 12.34 -19.90
C LYS A 102 18.29 13.02 -19.35
N ALA A 103 17.32 12.23 -18.86
CA ALA A 103 16.08 12.76 -18.31
C ALA A 103 16.31 13.31 -16.89
N LYS A 104 15.79 14.50 -16.63
CA LYS A 104 15.86 15.18 -15.32
C LYS A 104 14.51 15.79 -15.01
N PHE A 105 13.99 15.50 -13.82
CA PHE A 105 12.75 16.08 -13.30
C PHE A 105 13.03 16.67 -11.93
N ASN A 106 12.53 17.87 -11.71
CA ASN A 106 12.60 18.52 -10.41
C ASN A 106 11.17 18.73 -9.89
N ILE A 107 10.85 18.15 -8.75
CA ILE A 107 9.52 18.22 -8.13
C ILE A 107 9.63 18.64 -6.67
N SER A 108 8.67 19.41 -6.21
CA SER A 108 8.54 19.76 -4.78
C SER A 108 8.01 18.57 -4.00
N GLY A 109 8.71 18.19 -2.94
CA GLY A 109 8.24 17.24 -1.95
C GLY A 109 7.64 17.93 -0.71
N LYS A 110 7.22 17.10 0.23
CA LYS A 110 6.83 17.48 1.60
C LYS A 110 7.74 16.76 2.57
N SER A 111 7.85 17.30 3.80
CA SER A 111 8.63 16.63 4.85
C SER A 111 8.11 15.21 5.09
N GLY A 112 9.01 14.23 5.08
CA GLY A 112 8.65 12.87 5.44
C GLY A 112 8.25 12.72 6.91
N GLU A 113 8.71 13.64 7.77
CA GLU A 113 8.36 13.67 9.20
C GLU A 113 6.88 14.01 9.44
N ASP A 114 6.26 14.76 8.52
CA ASP A 114 4.83 15.10 8.56
C ASP A 114 3.94 13.93 8.09
N PHE A 115 4.53 12.85 7.57
CA PHE A 115 3.77 11.73 7.07
C PHE A 115 3.22 10.89 8.22
N SER A 116 1.92 10.59 8.17
CA SER A 116 1.28 9.73 9.18
C SER A 116 1.76 8.29 9.01
N TYR A 117 2.55 7.82 9.97
CA TYR A 117 3.01 6.44 9.97
C TYR A 117 1.85 5.48 10.24
N LEU A 118 1.96 4.29 9.64
CA LEU A 118 1.07 3.19 9.99
C LEU A 118 1.28 2.81 11.47
N PRO A 119 0.21 2.50 12.21
CA PRO A 119 0.35 2.05 13.58
C PRO A 119 1.20 0.77 13.62
N TYR A 120 1.98 0.62 14.68
CA TYR A 120 2.67 -0.63 14.92
C TYR A 120 1.63 -1.73 15.16
N ILE A 121 1.68 -2.78 14.35
CA ILE A 121 0.79 -3.94 14.47
C ILE A 121 1.60 -5.07 15.11
N GLU A 122 1.15 -5.51 16.29
CA GLU A 122 1.67 -6.72 16.91
C GLU A 122 1.38 -7.92 16.01
N ARG A 123 2.42 -8.70 15.71
CA ARG A 123 2.33 -9.85 14.81
C ARG A 123 2.19 -11.17 15.58
N GLU A 124 1.50 -11.09 16.73
CA GLU A 124 1.19 -12.27 17.52
C GLU A 124 0.00 -13.03 16.92
N ASN A 125 0.06 -14.35 16.99
CA ASN A 125 -0.99 -15.25 16.48
C ASN A 125 -1.43 -14.94 15.03
N PRO A 126 -0.51 -14.96 14.04
CA PRO A 126 -0.85 -14.72 12.65
C PRO A 126 -1.69 -15.86 12.09
N VAL A 127 -2.60 -15.54 11.19
CA VAL A 127 -3.31 -16.55 10.39
C VAL A 127 -2.60 -16.73 9.06
N SER A 128 -2.19 -17.96 8.76
CA SER A 128 -1.51 -18.30 7.51
C SER A 128 -2.49 -18.89 6.49
N ILE A 129 -2.55 -18.25 5.33
CA ILE A 129 -3.35 -18.72 4.19
C ILE A 129 -2.54 -18.60 2.90
N SER A 130 -2.69 -19.55 1.97
CA SER A 130 -2.01 -19.43 0.70
C SER A 130 -2.53 -18.25 -0.10
N GLN A 131 -1.64 -17.54 -0.78
CA GLN A 131 -2.01 -16.40 -1.62
C GLN A 131 -3.03 -16.76 -2.70
N PHE A 132 -2.91 -17.95 -3.29
CA PHE A 132 -3.87 -18.45 -4.27
C PHE A 132 -5.26 -18.63 -3.65
N THR A 133 -5.34 -19.29 -2.50
CA THR A 133 -6.62 -19.54 -1.80
C THR A 133 -7.28 -18.25 -1.38
N LEU A 134 -6.54 -17.30 -0.79
CA LEU A 134 -7.05 -16.00 -0.38
C LEU A 134 -7.60 -15.21 -1.58
N LYS A 135 -6.85 -15.18 -2.69
CA LYS A 135 -7.28 -14.52 -3.92
C LYS A 135 -8.59 -15.10 -4.47
N GLU A 136 -8.71 -16.44 -4.48
CA GLU A 136 -9.92 -17.10 -4.97
C GLU A 136 -11.13 -16.85 -4.07
N VAL A 137 -10.95 -16.86 -2.76
CA VAL A 137 -12.01 -16.55 -1.79
C VAL A 137 -12.52 -15.12 -2.00
N ILE A 138 -11.61 -14.15 -2.03
CA ILE A 138 -11.96 -12.73 -2.27
C ILE A 138 -12.68 -12.58 -3.62
N ARG A 139 -12.13 -13.15 -4.70
CA ARG A 139 -12.75 -13.09 -6.03
C ARG A 139 -14.19 -13.62 -6.06
N GLN A 140 -14.49 -14.61 -5.22
CA GLN A 140 -15.81 -15.25 -5.16
C GLN A 140 -16.80 -14.54 -4.25
N THR A 141 -16.37 -13.55 -3.49
CA THR A 141 -17.22 -12.84 -2.51
C THR A 141 -17.27 -11.33 -2.73
N ILE A 142 -16.18 -10.69 -3.13
CA ILE A 142 -16.03 -9.22 -3.20
C ILE A 142 -17.10 -8.51 -4.03
N PHE A 143 -17.68 -9.15 -5.04
CA PHE A 143 -18.69 -8.54 -5.92
C PHE A 143 -20.04 -8.26 -5.22
N SER A 144 -20.23 -8.75 -3.99
CA SER A 144 -21.45 -8.54 -3.20
C SER A 144 -21.27 -7.49 -2.10
N ILE A 145 -20.14 -6.80 -2.00
CA ILE A 145 -20.03 -5.64 -1.09
C ILE A 145 -20.82 -4.45 -1.65
N ALA A 146 -21.21 -3.54 -0.77
CA ALA A 146 -21.80 -2.27 -1.18
C ALA A 146 -20.73 -1.30 -1.68
N ASP A 147 -20.98 -0.65 -2.81
CA ASP A 147 -20.05 0.36 -3.36
C ASP A 147 -20.00 1.61 -2.48
N ASN A 148 -21.14 1.98 -1.90
CA ASN A 148 -21.29 3.16 -1.05
C ASN A 148 -22.44 2.94 -0.08
N ASP A 149 -22.13 2.75 1.19
CA ASP A 149 -23.13 2.57 2.25
C ASP A 149 -22.78 3.44 3.46
N SER A 150 -23.82 3.96 4.13
CA SER A 150 -23.68 4.61 5.43
C SER A 150 -23.18 3.63 6.51
N ASN A 151 -23.49 2.35 6.36
CA ASN A 151 -22.95 1.28 7.18
C ASN A 151 -21.64 0.76 6.58
N LYS A 152 -20.52 1.23 7.12
CA LYS A 152 -19.16 0.85 6.71
C LYS A 152 -18.90 -0.67 6.73
N LEU A 153 -19.64 -1.44 7.51
CA LEU A 153 -19.51 -2.91 7.52
C LEU A 153 -19.92 -3.55 6.19
N MET A 154 -20.83 -2.93 5.43
CA MET A 154 -21.28 -3.44 4.15
C MET A 154 -20.29 -3.14 3.00
N THR A 155 -19.37 -2.20 3.20
CA THR A 155 -18.34 -1.88 2.20
C THR A 155 -17.08 -2.75 2.30
N GLY A 156 -17.15 -3.80 3.12
CA GLY A 156 -16.05 -4.75 3.34
C GLY A 156 -16.51 -6.20 3.35
N GLU A 157 -15.56 -7.10 3.47
CA GLU A 157 -15.79 -8.53 3.61
C GLU A 157 -15.55 -8.97 5.05
N LEU A 158 -16.50 -9.69 5.64
CA LEU A 158 -16.34 -10.33 6.94
C LEU A 158 -15.50 -11.60 6.79
N PHE A 159 -14.38 -11.66 7.48
CA PHE A 159 -13.59 -12.86 7.68
C PHE A 159 -13.92 -13.43 9.07
N ASP A 160 -14.63 -14.53 9.11
CA ASP A 160 -15.08 -15.23 10.33
C ASP A 160 -14.30 -16.55 10.45
N MET A 161 -13.33 -16.56 11.35
CA MET A 161 -12.48 -17.72 11.63
C MET A 161 -12.95 -18.41 12.90
N ASN A 162 -13.05 -19.73 12.84
CA ASN A 162 -13.36 -20.57 14.00
C ASN A 162 -12.76 -21.96 13.79
N GLY A 163 -11.79 -22.31 14.60
CA GLY A 163 -11.03 -23.55 14.42
C GLY A 163 -10.28 -23.54 13.09
N ASP A 164 -10.45 -24.55 12.29
CA ASP A 164 -9.87 -24.74 10.97
C ASP A 164 -10.74 -24.19 9.82
N ILE A 165 -11.85 -23.53 10.15
CA ILE A 165 -12.78 -22.99 9.15
C ILE A 165 -12.62 -21.47 9.05
N LEU A 166 -12.36 -20.98 7.84
CA LEU A 166 -12.52 -19.59 7.46
C LEU A 166 -13.78 -19.44 6.60
N LYS A 167 -14.71 -18.62 7.08
CA LYS A 167 -15.89 -18.20 6.33
C LYS A 167 -15.75 -16.73 5.96
N VAL A 168 -15.80 -16.43 4.65
CA VAL A 168 -15.79 -15.05 4.15
C VAL A 168 -17.18 -14.70 3.64
N VAL A 169 -17.69 -13.56 4.08
CA VAL A 169 -19.05 -13.10 3.77
C VAL A 169 -19.01 -11.65 3.31
N SER A 170 -19.73 -11.35 2.25
CA SER A 170 -20.01 -9.99 1.78
C SER A 170 -21.50 -9.84 1.46
N LEU A 171 -22.02 -8.64 1.66
CA LEU A 171 -23.43 -8.33 1.41
C LEU A 171 -23.64 -6.83 1.14
N ASP A 172 -24.70 -6.49 0.39
CA ASP A 172 -25.11 -5.11 0.09
C ASP A 172 -26.59 -4.82 0.38
N GLY A 173 -27.26 -5.69 1.16
CA GLY A 173 -28.69 -5.60 1.48
C GLY A 173 -29.62 -6.23 0.42
N HIS A 174 -29.16 -6.50 -0.80
CA HIS A 174 -29.91 -7.17 -1.86
C HIS A 174 -29.37 -8.56 -2.18
N ARG A 175 -28.10 -8.79 -1.95
CA ARG A 175 -27.40 -10.05 -2.22
C ARG A 175 -26.39 -10.36 -1.12
N ILE A 176 -26.09 -11.63 -0.98
CA ILE A 176 -25.06 -12.11 -0.05
C ILE A 176 -24.22 -13.16 -0.75
N SER A 177 -22.91 -13.07 -0.59
CA SER A 177 -21.96 -14.10 -1.03
C SER A 177 -21.24 -14.68 0.17
N ILE A 178 -21.15 -16.02 0.20
CA ILE A 178 -20.51 -16.74 1.29
C ILE A 178 -19.57 -17.77 0.71
N ARG A 179 -18.32 -17.75 1.15
CA ARG A 179 -17.36 -18.80 0.86
C ARG A 179 -16.80 -19.37 2.16
N LYS A 180 -16.78 -20.70 2.27
CA LYS A 180 -16.11 -21.43 3.35
C LYS A 180 -14.93 -22.19 2.80
N ILE A 181 -13.83 -22.19 3.53
CA ILE A 181 -12.63 -22.95 3.23
C ILE A 181 -12.07 -23.57 4.52
N GLU A 182 -11.37 -24.66 4.38
CA GLU A 182 -10.58 -25.28 5.44
C GLU A 182 -9.17 -24.68 5.43
N LEU A 183 -8.69 -24.31 6.59
CA LEU A 183 -7.33 -23.84 6.83
C LEU A 183 -6.45 -25.03 7.19
N LYS A 184 -5.15 -24.90 7.03
CA LYS A 184 -4.19 -25.97 7.39
C LYS A 184 -4.03 -26.14 8.90
N GLU A 185 -4.30 -25.09 9.64
CA GLU A 185 -4.14 -25.03 11.09
C GLU A 185 -5.43 -24.52 11.73
N SER A 186 -5.62 -24.82 13.01
CA SER A 186 -6.75 -24.35 13.80
C SER A 186 -6.39 -23.05 14.51
N TYR A 187 -7.29 -22.10 14.50
CA TYR A 187 -7.11 -20.76 15.08
C TYR A 187 -8.21 -20.44 16.09
N GLU A 188 -7.88 -19.57 17.03
CA GLU A 188 -8.87 -19.00 17.96
C GLU A 188 -9.97 -18.26 17.17
N PRO A 189 -11.22 -18.30 17.68
CA PRO A 189 -12.33 -17.60 17.04
C PRO A 189 -12.02 -16.10 16.88
N LYS A 190 -12.06 -15.63 15.63
CA LYS A 190 -11.80 -14.22 15.31
C LYS A 190 -12.72 -13.76 14.18
N LYS A 191 -13.26 -12.55 14.33
CA LYS A 191 -14.09 -11.90 13.30
C LYS A 191 -13.50 -10.54 12.99
N ILE A 192 -13.20 -10.31 11.71
CA ILE A 192 -12.71 -9.03 11.22
C ILE A 192 -13.45 -8.64 9.95
N VAL A 193 -13.70 -7.35 9.76
CA VAL A 193 -14.20 -6.84 8.48
C VAL A 193 -13.02 -6.16 7.79
N VAL A 194 -12.71 -6.67 6.60
CA VAL A 194 -11.65 -6.14 5.75
C VAL A 194 -12.28 -5.21 4.72
N PRO A 195 -11.89 -3.93 4.64
CA PRO A 195 -12.40 -3.01 3.62
C PRO A 195 -12.20 -3.56 2.20
N GLY A 196 -13.18 -3.35 1.33
CA GLY A 196 -13.19 -3.90 -0.04
C GLY A 196 -12.40 -3.07 -1.07
N LYS A 197 -11.51 -2.20 -0.60
CA LYS A 197 -10.65 -1.37 -1.45
C LYS A 197 -9.49 -2.16 -2.06
#